data_00a588e0f68e03bb0f19271d523ba6da
#
_entry.id   00a588e0f68e03bb0f19271d523ba6da
#
_cell.length_a   1.000
_cell.length_b   1.000
_cell.length_c   1.000
_cell.angle_alpha   90.00
_cell.angle_beta   90.00
_cell.angle_gamma   90.00
#
_symmetry.space_group_name_H-M   'P 1'
#
loop_
_entity.id
_entity.type
_entity.pdbx_description
1 polymer ?
#
loop_
_entity_poly.entity_id
_entity_poly.type
_entity_poly.pdbx_seq_one_letter_code
_entity_poly.pdbx_strand_id
1 'polypeptide(L)'
;MMRESCMGGRSRSSMLLEHYLKIREDHKDDNIPTFAFLHDYDLHIEDITSLHRYDSDKAAIFQMLEKSEVLRDTVVIYVSDHGSQQQISTTSQGAIEYKLPFWYLAVPEQVLIQRGQGAREALEANKQVLTSQPDVHETMLDLAGGRGMGDAEWWQQHGHDPDLNGNSVLEALPYNRSCADVGIPASECSCGEMITKKHAPKSGPWSLVKTDVLPMIVDHMNDEMDTHNLISLGVCRKLTVKDLLSVSSRPTTNQLTSYTLQFSVESPRVEPMEFYSSIGIVSRTNRKKKVSIGTVVQSSRFAHWIEQCRQDVTVAGGNHHFCDCVKPPSTAIGGGWQSNRTK
;
A
#
# COMPACT_ATOMS: atom_id res chain seq x y z
N MET A 1 -15.79 5.29 16.90
CA MET A 1 -16.24 3.92 17.22
C MET A 1 -14.98 3.08 17.35
N MET A 2 -14.56 2.73 18.57
CA MET A 2 -13.46 1.76 18.72
C MET A 2 -13.97 0.45 18.14
N ARG A 3 -13.39 0.02 17.02
CA ARG A 3 -13.60 -1.36 16.55
C ARG A 3 -12.97 -2.25 17.60
N GLU A 4 -13.78 -3.05 18.26
CA GLU A 4 -13.29 -4.02 19.23
C GLU A 4 -12.38 -5.01 18.47
N SER A 5 -11.08 -4.87 18.66
CA SER A 5 -10.07 -5.78 18.13
C SER A 5 -10.10 -7.16 18.79
N CYS A 6 -10.93 -7.30 19.82
CA CYS A 6 -11.11 -8.54 20.59
C CYS A 6 -12.57 -9.00 20.52
N MET A 7 -12.77 -10.27 20.28
CA MET A 7 -14.06 -10.97 20.38
C MET A 7 -13.98 -11.97 21.53
N GLY A 8 -14.82 -11.75 22.57
CA GLY A 8 -14.82 -12.62 23.75
C GLY A 8 -13.48 -12.70 24.49
N GLY A 9 -12.70 -11.60 24.52
CA GLY A 9 -11.42 -11.51 25.20
C GLY A 9 -10.23 -12.09 24.39
N ARG A 10 -10.42 -12.46 23.11
CA ARG A 10 -9.37 -12.97 22.21
C ARG A 10 -9.19 -12.04 21.01
N SER A 11 -7.96 -11.92 20.50
CA SER A 11 -7.70 -11.15 19.28
C SER A 11 -8.30 -11.88 18.06
N ARG A 12 -8.75 -11.10 17.07
CA ARG A 12 -9.26 -11.67 15.81
C ARG A 12 -8.20 -12.48 15.08
N SER A 13 -6.98 -11.99 15.06
CA SER A 13 -5.87 -12.69 14.42
C SER A 13 -5.63 -14.07 15.02
N SER A 14 -5.64 -14.19 16.36
CA SER A 14 -5.51 -15.49 17.05
C SER A 14 -6.68 -16.42 16.72
N MET A 15 -7.90 -15.89 16.65
CA MET A 15 -9.08 -16.71 16.28
C MET A 15 -9.02 -17.22 14.85
N LEU A 16 -8.55 -16.40 13.91
CA LEU A 16 -8.36 -16.81 12.51
C LEU A 16 -7.33 -17.93 12.41
N LEU A 17 -6.21 -17.81 13.11
CA LEU A 17 -5.19 -18.86 13.13
C LEU A 17 -5.69 -20.14 13.79
N GLU A 18 -6.36 -20.05 14.95
CA GLU A 18 -6.97 -21.22 15.60
C GLU A 18 -7.94 -21.95 14.67
N HIS A 19 -8.75 -21.21 13.92
CA HIS A 19 -9.68 -21.76 12.95
C HIS A 19 -8.94 -22.51 11.82
N TYR A 20 -7.90 -21.91 11.27
CA TYR A 20 -7.05 -22.58 10.28
C TYR A 20 -6.40 -23.85 10.85
N LEU A 21 -5.83 -23.78 12.05
CA LEU A 21 -5.19 -24.94 12.69
C LEU A 21 -6.17 -26.08 12.93
N LYS A 22 -7.42 -25.74 13.26
CA LYS A 22 -8.49 -26.75 13.40
C LYS A 22 -8.84 -27.39 12.05
N ILE A 23 -9.03 -26.61 11.00
CA ILE A 23 -9.29 -27.14 9.64
C ILE A 23 -8.16 -28.10 9.23
N ARG A 24 -6.91 -27.67 9.44
CA ARG A 24 -5.74 -28.48 9.13
C ARG A 24 -5.71 -29.80 9.91
N GLU A 25 -6.04 -29.78 11.21
CA GLU A 25 -6.11 -30.99 12.04
C GLU A 25 -7.24 -31.91 11.58
N ASP A 26 -8.41 -31.36 11.26
CA ASP A 26 -9.57 -32.13 10.79
C ASP A 26 -9.29 -32.83 9.43
N HIS A 27 -8.35 -32.32 8.63
CA HIS A 27 -8.00 -32.83 7.29
C HIS A 27 -6.58 -33.40 7.16
N LYS A 28 -5.89 -33.62 8.27
CA LYS A 28 -4.48 -34.04 8.26
C LYS A 28 -4.22 -35.38 7.57
N ASP A 29 -5.21 -36.28 7.58
CA ASP A 29 -5.12 -37.63 7.00
C ASP A 29 -5.54 -37.67 5.52
N ASP A 30 -6.07 -36.58 4.98
CA ASP A 30 -6.60 -36.52 3.61
C ASP A 30 -5.48 -36.46 2.54
N ASN A 31 -4.25 -36.20 2.95
CA ASN A 31 -3.08 -36.02 2.07
C ASN A 31 -3.33 -35.01 0.91
N ILE A 32 -4.11 -33.96 1.19
CA ILE A 32 -4.48 -32.93 0.24
C ILE A 32 -3.66 -31.67 0.54
N PRO A 33 -2.89 -31.14 -0.43
CA PRO A 33 -2.24 -29.84 -0.26
C PRO A 33 -3.25 -28.75 0.02
N THR A 34 -2.99 -27.89 0.99
CA THR A 34 -3.88 -26.79 1.35
C THR A 34 -3.22 -25.45 1.14
N PHE A 35 -4.02 -24.48 0.68
CA PHE A 35 -3.65 -23.07 0.64
C PHE A 35 -4.61 -22.30 1.55
N ALA A 36 -4.09 -21.53 2.48
CA ALA A 36 -4.88 -20.69 3.36
C ALA A 36 -4.44 -19.22 3.24
N PHE A 37 -5.41 -18.33 3.08
CA PHE A 37 -5.19 -16.89 3.08
C PHE A 37 -5.90 -16.28 4.30
N LEU A 38 -5.12 -15.79 5.25
CA LEU A 38 -5.62 -15.14 6.47
C LEU A 38 -5.43 -13.64 6.35
N HIS A 39 -6.52 -12.89 6.21
CA HIS A 39 -6.49 -11.45 6.08
C HIS A 39 -6.76 -10.78 7.43
N ASP A 40 -5.76 -10.07 7.92
CA ASP A 40 -5.78 -9.40 9.21
C ASP A 40 -5.88 -7.89 9.08
N TYR A 41 -6.97 -7.34 9.61
CA TYR A 41 -7.26 -5.90 9.64
C TYR A 41 -6.89 -5.22 10.96
N ASP A 42 -6.37 -5.95 11.93
CA ASP A 42 -6.13 -5.40 13.26
C ASP A 42 -5.13 -4.24 13.25
N LEU A 43 -4.19 -4.26 12.29
CA LEU A 43 -3.19 -3.19 12.13
C LEU A 43 -3.64 -2.04 11.23
N HIS A 44 -4.81 -2.14 10.59
CA HIS A 44 -5.42 -1.05 9.84
C HIS A 44 -6.15 -0.08 10.79
N ILE A 45 -5.39 0.62 11.60
CA ILE A 45 -5.85 1.48 12.66
C ILE A 45 -5.47 2.93 12.41
N GLU A 46 -6.35 3.83 12.87
CA GLU A 46 -6.14 5.28 12.75
C GLU A 46 -5.15 5.85 13.77
N ASP A 47 -4.80 5.09 14.80
CA ASP A 47 -3.90 5.51 15.88
C ASP A 47 -2.64 4.63 15.90
N ILE A 48 -1.54 5.20 15.43
CA ILE A 48 -0.25 4.52 15.40
C ILE A 48 0.28 4.13 16.79
N THR A 49 -0.17 4.84 17.83
CA THR A 49 0.22 4.49 19.22
C THR A 49 -0.32 3.14 19.64
N SER A 50 -1.32 2.61 18.92
CA SER A 50 -1.86 1.28 19.17
C SER A 50 -1.05 0.14 18.57
N LEU A 51 -0.07 0.39 17.68
CA LEU A 51 0.76 -0.66 17.08
C LEU A 51 1.39 -1.58 18.13
N HIS A 52 1.90 -1.01 19.22
CA HIS A 52 2.52 -1.78 20.30
C HIS A 52 1.55 -2.72 21.05
N ARG A 53 0.22 -2.46 20.97
CA ARG A 53 -0.79 -3.33 21.58
C ARG A 53 -0.93 -4.64 20.81
N TYR A 54 -0.68 -4.59 19.51
CA TYR A 54 -0.78 -5.77 18.64
C TYR A 54 0.52 -6.56 18.53
N ASP A 55 1.65 -5.99 18.96
CA ASP A 55 2.94 -6.66 18.90
C ASP A 55 2.93 -7.97 19.69
N SER A 56 2.42 -7.94 20.92
CA SER A 56 2.30 -9.14 21.75
C SER A 56 1.34 -10.18 21.16
N ASP A 57 0.26 -9.74 20.50
CA ASP A 57 -0.68 -10.64 19.84
C ASP A 57 -0.03 -11.30 18.62
N LYS A 58 0.75 -10.54 17.84
CA LYS A 58 1.51 -11.10 16.71
C LYS A 58 2.59 -12.08 17.17
N ALA A 59 3.31 -11.75 18.23
CA ALA A 59 4.27 -12.67 18.84
C ALA A 59 3.59 -13.97 19.30
N ALA A 60 2.39 -13.90 19.90
CA ALA A 60 1.62 -15.07 20.29
C ALA A 60 1.20 -15.94 19.07
N ILE A 61 0.86 -15.31 17.92
CA ILE A 61 0.55 -16.03 16.68
C ILE A 61 1.76 -16.86 16.21
N PHE A 62 2.95 -16.27 16.18
CA PHE A 62 4.16 -17.02 15.79
C PHE A 62 4.48 -18.16 16.77
N GLN A 63 4.27 -17.95 18.07
CA GLN A 63 4.39 -19.01 19.06
C GLN A 63 3.35 -20.14 18.87
N MET A 64 2.13 -19.80 18.43
CA MET A 64 1.12 -20.81 18.10
C MET A 64 1.52 -21.62 16.88
N LEU A 65 2.03 -20.96 15.82
CA LEU A 65 2.53 -21.65 14.62
C LEU A 65 3.68 -22.62 14.97
N GLU A 66 4.61 -22.20 15.81
CA GLU A 66 5.72 -23.04 16.27
C GLU A 66 5.22 -24.25 17.08
N LYS A 67 4.33 -24.02 18.06
CA LYS A 67 3.78 -25.09 18.91
C LYS A 67 2.87 -26.06 18.15
N SER A 68 2.19 -25.62 17.11
CA SER A 68 1.30 -26.46 16.29
C SER A 68 2.03 -27.30 15.25
N GLU A 69 3.36 -27.21 15.20
CA GLU A 69 4.21 -27.92 14.25
C GLU A 69 3.93 -27.58 12.76
N VAL A 70 3.12 -26.57 12.49
CA VAL A 70 2.81 -26.12 11.12
C VAL A 70 4.08 -25.81 10.32
N LEU A 71 5.09 -25.25 10.98
CA LEU A 71 6.35 -24.88 10.33
C LEU A 71 7.19 -26.08 9.87
N ARG A 72 6.77 -27.33 10.14
CA ARG A 72 7.46 -28.54 9.66
C ARG A 72 7.11 -28.91 8.22
N ASP A 73 5.89 -28.59 7.78
CA ASP A 73 5.36 -29.02 6.49
C ASP A 73 4.66 -27.91 5.70
N THR A 74 4.50 -26.73 6.28
CA THR A 74 3.77 -25.62 5.70
C THR A 74 4.68 -24.43 5.55
N VAL A 75 4.76 -23.87 4.34
CA VAL A 75 5.39 -22.57 4.10
C VAL A 75 4.47 -21.47 4.64
N VAL A 76 5.02 -20.60 5.48
CA VAL A 76 4.27 -19.45 6.02
C VAL A 76 4.83 -18.17 5.42
N ILE A 77 3.96 -17.41 4.77
CA ILE A 77 4.27 -16.08 4.23
C ILE A 77 3.49 -15.06 5.05
N TYR A 78 4.20 -14.16 5.71
CA TYR A 78 3.60 -13.03 6.44
C TYR A 78 4.01 -11.74 5.77
N VAL A 79 3.03 -11.03 5.20
CA VAL A 79 3.27 -9.91 4.29
C VAL A 79 2.30 -8.78 4.57
N SER A 80 2.74 -7.53 4.38
CA SER A 80 1.89 -6.34 4.32
C SER A 80 1.81 -5.81 2.89
N ASP A 81 0.69 -5.17 2.56
CA ASP A 81 0.47 -4.48 1.29
C ASP A 81 1.24 -3.15 1.24
N HIS A 82 1.26 -2.38 2.34
CA HIS A 82 1.97 -1.12 2.50
C HIS A 82 2.23 -0.84 3.99
N GLY A 83 2.96 0.20 4.29
CA GLY A 83 3.13 0.73 5.64
C GLY A 83 1.94 1.60 6.09
N SER A 84 2.05 2.22 7.27
CA SER A 84 0.97 3.05 7.81
C SER A 84 0.71 4.30 6.95
N GLN A 85 -0.54 4.51 6.54
CA GLN A 85 -1.01 5.72 5.85
C GLN A 85 -1.27 6.91 6.78
N GLN A 86 -1.17 6.69 8.08
CA GLN A 86 -1.57 7.65 9.11
C GLN A 86 -0.58 8.83 9.26
N GLN A 87 -0.80 9.66 10.28
CA GLN A 87 -0.04 10.89 10.57
C GLN A 87 1.49 10.76 10.40
N ILE A 88 2.05 9.57 10.54
CA ILE A 88 3.48 9.30 10.30
C ILE A 88 3.86 9.49 8.83
N SER A 89 2.99 9.13 7.89
CA SER A 89 3.29 9.29 6.46
C SER A 89 3.53 10.74 6.07
N THR A 90 3.11 11.69 6.90
CA THR A 90 3.36 13.12 6.74
C THR A 90 4.77 13.54 7.14
N THR A 91 5.53 12.67 7.81
CA THR A 91 6.95 12.87 8.10
C THR A 91 7.82 12.28 6.98
N SER A 92 9.05 12.78 6.85
CA SER A 92 9.97 12.19 5.85
C SER A 92 10.25 10.72 6.10
N GLN A 93 10.37 10.32 7.37
CA GLN A 93 10.57 8.93 7.76
C GLN A 93 9.32 8.10 7.46
N GLY A 94 8.14 8.56 7.87
CA GLY A 94 6.90 7.85 7.66
C GLY A 94 6.52 7.70 6.18
N ALA A 95 6.89 8.68 5.34
CA ALA A 95 6.73 8.57 3.88
C ALA A 95 7.61 7.45 3.27
N ILE A 96 8.73 7.14 3.89
CA ILE A 96 9.57 6.00 3.51
C ILE A 96 8.96 4.71 4.04
N GLU A 97 8.60 4.67 5.32
CA GLU A 97 8.01 3.49 5.96
C GLU A 97 6.72 3.05 5.27
N TYR A 98 5.90 4.00 4.81
CA TYR A 98 4.70 3.71 4.03
C TYR A 98 4.99 2.88 2.76
N LYS A 99 6.12 3.15 2.11
CA LYS A 99 6.54 2.53 0.84
C LYS A 99 7.37 1.27 1.01
N LEU A 100 7.66 0.90 2.24
CA LEU A 100 8.47 -0.28 2.57
C LEU A 100 7.62 -1.31 3.33
N PRO A 101 6.70 -2.00 2.64
CA PRO A 101 5.98 -3.11 3.25
C PRO A 101 6.97 -4.20 3.66
N PHE A 102 6.63 -4.89 4.73
CA PHE A 102 7.42 -6.03 5.17
C PHE A 102 6.90 -7.34 4.55
N TRP A 103 7.77 -8.31 4.44
CA TRP A 103 7.39 -9.71 4.29
C TRP A 103 8.40 -10.63 4.97
N TYR A 104 7.87 -11.69 5.55
CA TYR A 104 8.64 -12.77 6.18
C TYR A 104 8.22 -14.08 5.57
N LEU A 105 9.21 -14.94 5.34
CA LEU A 105 9.01 -16.24 4.74
C LEU A 105 9.63 -17.30 5.65
N ALA A 106 8.81 -18.23 6.13
CA ALA A 106 9.27 -19.43 6.83
C ALA A 106 9.09 -20.62 5.91
N VAL A 107 10.20 -21.24 5.52
CA VAL A 107 10.22 -22.41 4.63
C VAL A 107 10.66 -23.64 5.42
N PRO A 108 9.84 -24.71 5.43
CA PRO A 108 10.22 -25.97 6.06
C PRO A 108 11.53 -26.53 5.49
N GLU A 109 12.34 -27.14 6.36
CA GLU A 109 13.62 -27.74 5.98
C GLU A 109 13.47 -28.74 4.84
N GLN A 110 12.45 -29.59 4.90
CA GLN A 110 12.18 -30.58 3.85
C GLN A 110 11.90 -29.97 2.48
N VAL A 111 11.27 -28.78 2.42
CA VAL A 111 11.03 -28.05 1.16
C VAL A 111 12.37 -27.58 0.58
N LEU A 112 13.25 -27.05 1.44
CA LEU A 112 14.58 -26.62 1.02
C LEU A 112 15.44 -27.80 0.54
N ILE A 113 15.35 -28.96 1.20
CA ILE A 113 16.05 -30.18 0.76
C ILE A 113 15.54 -30.63 -0.61
N GLN A 114 14.21 -30.63 -0.82
CA GLN A 114 13.61 -31.02 -2.11
C GLN A 114 13.99 -30.06 -3.26
N ARG A 115 14.12 -28.77 -2.95
CA ARG A 115 14.54 -27.75 -3.92
C ARG A 115 16.05 -27.73 -4.17
N GLY A 116 16.82 -28.40 -3.33
CA GLY A 116 18.28 -28.47 -3.40
C GLY A 116 19.00 -27.34 -2.66
N GLN A 117 20.32 -27.45 -2.58
CA GLN A 117 21.16 -26.53 -1.81
C GLN A 117 21.06 -25.08 -2.32
N GLY A 118 20.87 -24.86 -3.61
CA GLY A 118 20.77 -23.54 -4.22
C GLY A 118 19.63 -22.69 -3.67
N ALA A 119 18.49 -23.29 -3.28
CA ALA A 119 17.36 -22.55 -2.73
C ALA A 119 17.69 -21.94 -1.36
N ARG A 120 18.42 -22.65 -0.51
CA ARG A 120 18.87 -22.12 0.78
C ARG A 120 19.86 -20.97 0.61
N GLU A 121 20.83 -21.16 -0.27
CA GLU A 121 21.83 -20.13 -0.58
C GLU A 121 21.17 -18.87 -1.17
N ALA A 122 20.19 -19.06 -2.05
CA ALA A 122 19.40 -17.97 -2.63
C ALA A 122 18.65 -17.18 -1.55
N LEU A 123 17.93 -17.88 -0.65
CA LEU A 123 17.21 -17.21 0.45
C LEU A 123 18.14 -16.38 1.32
N GLU A 124 19.31 -16.89 1.67
CA GLU A 124 20.29 -16.15 2.47
C GLU A 124 20.81 -14.91 1.71
N ALA A 125 21.18 -15.07 0.45
CA ALA A 125 21.68 -13.96 -0.37
C ALA A 125 20.60 -12.90 -0.62
N ASN A 126 19.36 -13.31 -0.87
CA ASN A 126 18.27 -12.43 -1.22
C ASN A 126 17.78 -11.53 -0.05
N LYS A 127 18.17 -11.82 1.20
CA LYS A 127 17.94 -10.94 2.36
C LYS A 127 18.53 -9.53 2.17
N GLN A 128 19.50 -9.36 1.30
CA GLN A 128 20.17 -8.10 1.02
C GLN A 128 19.83 -7.54 -0.36
N VAL A 129 18.85 -8.11 -1.05
CA VAL A 129 18.44 -7.71 -2.39
C VAL A 129 17.07 -7.03 -2.34
N LEU A 130 16.86 -6.03 -3.17
CA LEU A 130 15.55 -5.40 -3.33
C LEU A 130 14.52 -6.43 -3.81
N THR A 131 13.44 -6.55 -3.06
CA THR A 131 12.27 -7.37 -3.41
C THR A 131 11.03 -6.51 -3.52
N SER A 132 10.00 -7.02 -4.20
CA SER A 132 8.71 -6.35 -4.40
C SER A 132 7.55 -7.32 -4.26
N GLN A 133 6.32 -6.82 -4.26
CA GLN A 133 5.11 -7.66 -4.19
C GLN A 133 5.02 -8.69 -5.34
N PRO A 134 5.41 -8.37 -6.60
CA PRO A 134 5.54 -9.37 -7.65
C PRO A 134 6.46 -10.55 -7.30
N ASP A 135 7.54 -10.33 -6.54
CA ASP A 135 8.42 -11.43 -6.11
C ASP A 135 7.70 -12.36 -5.11
N VAL A 136 6.83 -11.81 -4.25
CA VAL A 136 6.00 -12.62 -3.35
C VAL A 136 5.06 -13.51 -4.17
N HIS A 137 4.41 -12.94 -5.19
CA HIS A 137 3.52 -13.66 -6.09
C HIS A 137 4.26 -14.80 -6.81
N GLU A 138 5.40 -14.50 -7.45
CA GLU A 138 6.21 -15.49 -8.15
C GLU A 138 6.75 -16.60 -7.21
N THR A 139 7.06 -16.24 -5.97
CA THR A 139 7.47 -17.21 -4.95
C THR A 139 6.32 -18.15 -4.58
N MET A 140 5.09 -17.63 -4.44
CA MET A 140 3.91 -18.46 -4.18
C MET A 140 3.62 -19.42 -5.34
N LEU A 141 3.69 -18.93 -6.59
CA LEU A 141 3.51 -19.77 -7.78
C LEU A 141 4.58 -20.87 -7.87
N ASP A 142 5.83 -20.52 -7.59
CA ASP A 142 6.92 -21.48 -7.58
C ASP A 142 6.73 -22.56 -6.51
N LEU A 143 6.33 -22.17 -5.29
CA LEU A 143 6.04 -23.10 -4.19
C LEU A 143 4.87 -24.03 -4.51
N ALA A 144 3.84 -23.52 -5.18
CA ALA A 144 2.69 -24.30 -5.61
C ALA A 144 2.99 -25.24 -6.80
N GLY A 145 4.22 -25.23 -7.35
CA GLY A 145 4.56 -25.96 -8.56
C GLY A 145 3.99 -25.34 -9.83
N GLY A 146 3.45 -24.12 -9.74
CA GLY A 146 2.78 -23.44 -10.85
C GLY A 146 3.73 -22.83 -11.90
N ARG A 147 5.02 -22.69 -11.59
CA ARG A 147 6.02 -22.33 -12.59
C ARG A 147 6.16 -23.46 -13.60
N GLY A 148 5.68 -23.20 -14.81
CA GLY A 148 5.64 -24.21 -15.88
C GLY A 148 4.35 -25.04 -15.92
N MET A 149 3.39 -24.83 -15.03
CA MET A 149 2.04 -25.39 -15.13
C MET A 149 1.16 -24.41 -15.93
N GLY A 150 0.94 -24.72 -17.15
CA GLY A 150 0.17 -23.91 -18.10
C GLY A 150 1.08 -23.24 -19.12
N ASP A 151 0.58 -23.14 -20.35
CA ASP A 151 1.21 -22.34 -21.38
C ASP A 151 0.97 -20.85 -21.16
N ALA A 152 1.66 -20.00 -21.91
CA ALA A 152 1.50 -18.55 -21.83
C ALA A 152 0.05 -18.11 -22.05
N GLU A 153 -0.72 -18.88 -22.82
CA GLU A 153 -2.13 -18.63 -23.12
C GLU A 153 -3.02 -18.86 -21.91
N TRP A 154 -2.77 -19.91 -21.12
CA TRP A 154 -3.47 -20.16 -19.85
C TRP A 154 -3.26 -19.01 -18.87
N TRP A 155 -2.02 -18.53 -18.70
CA TRP A 155 -1.70 -17.44 -17.80
C TRP A 155 -2.33 -16.12 -18.24
N GLN A 156 -2.36 -15.81 -19.53
CA GLN A 156 -3.04 -14.63 -20.06
C GLN A 156 -4.55 -14.67 -19.79
N GLN A 157 -5.18 -15.82 -19.90
CA GLN A 157 -6.61 -15.99 -19.63
C GLN A 157 -6.96 -15.89 -18.14
N HIS A 158 -6.02 -16.23 -17.23
CA HIS A 158 -6.25 -16.30 -15.79
C HIS A 158 -5.60 -15.15 -15.01
N GLY A 159 -5.27 -14.06 -15.69
CA GLY A 159 -4.87 -12.80 -15.04
C GLY A 159 -3.39 -12.72 -14.67
N HIS A 160 -2.52 -13.55 -15.25
CA HIS A 160 -1.10 -13.31 -15.17
C HIS A 160 -0.76 -12.08 -16.02
N ASP A 161 -0.27 -11.04 -15.35
CA ASP A 161 0.27 -9.87 -16.05
C ASP A 161 1.73 -10.16 -16.45
N PRO A 162 2.02 -10.33 -17.76
CA PRO A 162 3.39 -10.58 -18.21
C PRO A 162 4.34 -9.42 -17.93
N ASP A 163 3.80 -8.24 -17.60
CA ASP A 163 4.59 -7.06 -17.22
C ASP A 163 4.95 -7.05 -15.73
N LEU A 164 4.45 -8.01 -14.92
CA LEU A 164 4.87 -8.21 -13.54
C LEU A 164 6.30 -8.78 -13.52
N ASN A 165 7.27 -7.93 -13.24
CA ASN A 165 8.70 -8.25 -13.16
C ASN A 165 9.08 -8.94 -11.84
N GLY A 166 8.33 -9.98 -11.43
CA GLY A 166 8.58 -10.76 -10.24
C GLY A 166 9.52 -11.95 -10.49
N ASN A 167 10.22 -12.36 -9.43
CA ASN A 167 11.04 -13.57 -9.44
C ASN A 167 10.89 -14.31 -8.10
N SER A 168 10.92 -15.65 -8.13
CA SER A 168 10.92 -16.43 -6.89
C SER A 168 12.18 -16.16 -6.08
N VAL A 169 12.04 -15.91 -4.78
CA VAL A 169 13.18 -15.73 -3.89
C VAL A 169 13.87 -17.04 -3.52
N LEU A 170 13.34 -18.18 -3.96
CA LEU A 170 14.02 -19.48 -3.90
C LEU A 170 15.09 -19.62 -4.98
N GLU A 171 15.22 -18.65 -5.87
CA GLU A 171 16.27 -18.50 -6.87
C GLU A 171 17.13 -17.28 -6.56
N ALA A 172 18.39 -17.28 -6.98
CA ALA A 172 19.29 -16.15 -6.75
C ALA A 172 18.82 -14.93 -7.54
N LEU A 173 18.53 -13.85 -6.84
CA LEU A 173 18.13 -12.56 -7.43
C LEU A 173 19.38 -11.73 -7.79
N PRO A 174 19.32 -10.94 -8.87
CA PRO A 174 20.41 -10.02 -9.20
C PRO A 174 20.64 -9.00 -8.08
N TYR A 175 21.85 -8.92 -7.56
CA TYR A 175 22.18 -8.05 -6.43
C TYR A 175 21.98 -6.55 -6.72
N ASN A 176 22.12 -6.15 -7.97
CA ASN A 176 22.03 -4.75 -8.42
C ASN A 176 20.63 -4.34 -8.93
N ARG A 177 19.59 -5.07 -8.56
CA ARG A 177 18.21 -4.74 -8.96
C ARG A 177 17.85 -3.32 -8.51
N SER A 178 17.33 -2.56 -9.44
CA SER A 178 16.75 -1.23 -9.19
C SER A 178 15.23 -1.32 -9.00
N CYS A 179 14.61 -0.23 -8.55
CA CYS A 179 13.15 -0.12 -8.47
C CYS A 179 12.47 -0.39 -9.83
N ALA A 180 13.09 0.05 -10.92
CA ALA A 180 12.54 -0.17 -12.27
C ALA A 180 12.56 -1.65 -12.68
N ASP A 181 13.60 -2.38 -12.26
CA ASP A 181 13.75 -3.81 -12.59
C ASP A 181 12.69 -4.68 -11.89
N VAL A 182 12.11 -4.18 -10.80
CA VAL A 182 11.09 -4.89 -10.00
C VAL A 182 9.70 -4.25 -10.09
N GLY A 183 9.48 -3.40 -11.09
CA GLY A 183 8.20 -2.78 -11.34
C GLY A 183 7.76 -1.72 -10.32
N ILE A 184 8.64 -1.28 -9.41
CA ILE A 184 8.31 -0.21 -8.45
C ILE A 184 8.33 1.13 -9.18
N PRO A 185 7.20 1.87 -9.22
CA PRO A 185 7.16 3.19 -9.84
C PRO A 185 8.18 4.14 -9.23
N ALA A 186 8.70 5.05 -10.05
CA ALA A 186 9.71 6.02 -9.61
C ALA A 186 9.25 6.88 -8.42
N SER A 187 7.96 7.17 -8.32
CA SER A 187 7.34 7.88 -7.20
C SER A 187 7.33 7.09 -5.89
N GLU A 188 7.28 5.77 -5.98
CA GLU A 188 7.24 4.87 -4.82
C GLU A 188 8.62 4.31 -4.45
N CYS A 189 9.60 4.49 -5.33
CA CYS A 189 10.97 4.02 -5.10
C CYS A 189 11.58 4.65 -3.84
N SER A 190 11.95 3.81 -2.88
CA SER A 190 12.61 4.22 -1.63
C SER A 190 14.12 3.94 -1.62
N CYS A 191 14.67 3.42 -2.72
CA CYS A 191 16.11 3.25 -2.89
C CYS A 191 16.82 4.58 -3.10
N GLY A 192 17.99 4.76 -2.50
CA GLY A 192 18.80 5.97 -2.63
C GLY A 192 19.17 6.59 -1.28
N GLU A 193 19.83 7.74 -1.33
CA GLU A 193 20.27 8.43 -0.10
C GLU A 193 19.07 8.89 0.73
N MET A 194 19.08 8.59 2.02
CA MET A 194 18.07 9.02 2.99
C MET A 194 18.08 10.53 3.24
N ILE A 195 19.07 11.23 2.71
CA ILE A 195 19.24 12.67 2.92
C ILE A 195 18.24 13.44 2.04
N THR A 196 17.22 13.99 2.66
CA THR A 196 16.27 14.87 2.01
C THR A 196 16.78 16.31 2.02
N LYS A 197 16.76 16.97 0.87
CA LYS A 197 17.07 18.39 0.73
C LYS A 197 15.76 19.19 0.71
N LYS A 198 15.54 20.02 1.74
CA LYS A 198 14.43 20.99 1.73
C LYS A 198 14.74 22.13 0.76
N HIS A 199 13.74 22.56 0.03
CA HIS A 199 13.84 23.64 -0.94
C HIS A 199 13.15 24.90 -0.44
N ALA A 200 13.88 26.02 -0.45
CA ALA A 200 13.31 27.31 -0.08
C ALA A 200 12.27 27.77 -1.13
N PRO A 201 11.25 28.56 -0.72
CA PRO A 201 10.33 29.20 -1.65
C PRO A 201 11.08 29.98 -2.74
N LYS A 202 10.58 29.93 -3.97
CA LYS A 202 11.18 30.54 -5.17
C LYS A 202 12.49 29.90 -5.67
N SER A 203 13.00 28.83 -5.07
CA SER A 203 14.08 28.05 -5.67
C SER A 203 13.62 27.35 -6.96
N GLY A 204 14.56 26.93 -7.82
CA GLY A 204 14.23 26.23 -9.05
C GLY A 204 13.32 25.00 -8.86
N PRO A 205 13.66 24.08 -7.93
CA PRO A 205 12.78 22.95 -7.59
C PRO A 205 11.40 23.36 -7.06
N TRP A 206 11.34 24.39 -6.21
CA TRP A 206 10.09 24.92 -5.71
C TRP A 206 9.20 25.45 -6.86
N SER A 207 9.78 26.28 -7.74
CA SER A 207 9.08 26.83 -8.88
C SER A 207 8.58 25.74 -9.82
N LEU A 208 9.44 24.76 -10.14
CA LEU A 208 9.05 23.61 -10.96
C LEU A 208 7.84 22.87 -10.37
N VAL A 209 7.89 22.55 -9.07
CA VAL A 209 6.78 21.87 -8.42
C VAL A 209 5.52 22.72 -8.43
N LYS A 210 5.64 24.01 -8.10
CA LYS A 210 4.48 24.90 -8.01
C LYS A 210 3.78 25.13 -9.36
N THR A 211 4.55 25.33 -10.43
CA THR A 211 3.99 25.71 -11.74
C THR A 211 3.63 24.52 -12.62
N ASP A 212 4.41 23.46 -12.58
CA ASP A 212 4.29 22.38 -13.56
C ASP A 212 3.67 21.11 -12.96
N VAL A 213 3.99 20.80 -11.70
CA VAL A 213 3.66 19.50 -11.10
C VAL A 213 2.39 19.56 -10.26
N LEU A 214 2.28 20.57 -9.40
CA LEU A 214 1.15 20.66 -8.48
C LEU A 214 -0.22 20.77 -9.19
N PRO A 215 -0.37 21.52 -10.29
CA PRO A 215 -1.59 21.48 -11.09
C PRO A 215 -1.91 20.07 -11.60
N MET A 216 -0.92 19.32 -12.09
CA MET A 216 -1.13 17.95 -12.57
C MET A 216 -1.62 17.01 -11.47
N ILE A 217 -1.13 17.17 -10.23
CA ILE A 217 -1.59 16.36 -9.09
C ILE A 217 -3.05 16.67 -8.78
N VAL A 218 -3.41 17.96 -8.72
CA VAL A 218 -4.79 18.37 -8.41
C VAL A 218 -5.75 18.00 -9.53
N ASP A 219 -5.33 18.10 -10.79
CA ASP A 219 -6.11 17.61 -11.93
C ASP A 219 -6.34 16.10 -11.84
N HIS A 220 -5.31 15.32 -11.53
CA HIS A 220 -5.43 13.87 -11.31
C HIS A 220 -6.43 13.54 -10.18
N MET A 221 -6.38 14.26 -9.06
CA MET A 221 -7.34 14.09 -7.96
C MET A 221 -8.78 14.40 -8.39
N ASN A 222 -8.97 15.45 -9.18
CA ASN A 222 -10.28 15.82 -9.73
C ASN A 222 -10.78 14.79 -10.74
N ASP A 223 -9.92 14.33 -11.63
CA ASP A 223 -10.26 13.32 -12.65
C ASP A 223 -10.70 12.01 -12.01
N GLU A 224 -10.04 11.61 -10.92
CA GLU A 224 -10.43 10.44 -10.16
C GLU A 224 -11.83 10.60 -9.55
N MET A 225 -12.16 11.77 -9.01
CA MET A 225 -13.51 12.07 -8.51
C MET A 225 -14.54 12.13 -9.63
N ASP A 226 -14.19 12.67 -10.79
CA ASP A 226 -15.08 12.78 -11.97
C ASP A 226 -15.35 11.40 -12.61
N THR A 227 -14.42 10.47 -12.56
CA THR A 227 -14.62 9.08 -13.01
C THR A 227 -15.85 8.43 -12.34
N HIS A 228 -16.15 8.82 -11.12
CA HIS A 228 -17.34 8.38 -10.36
C HIS A 228 -18.49 9.41 -10.33
N ASN A 229 -18.43 10.44 -11.17
CA ASN A 229 -19.41 11.52 -11.24
C ASN A 229 -19.62 12.29 -9.92
N LEU A 230 -18.69 12.23 -8.98
CA LEU A 230 -18.87 12.79 -7.63
C LEU A 230 -18.84 14.32 -7.62
N ILE A 231 -18.07 14.94 -8.54
CA ILE A 231 -18.05 16.39 -8.70
C ILE A 231 -19.31 16.84 -9.42
N SER A 232 -19.68 16.20 -10.52
CA SER A 232 -20.86 16.56 -11.33
C SER A 232 -22.18 16.39 -10.57
N LEU A 233 -22.26 15.44 -9.65
CA LEU A 233 -23.41 15.22 -8.75
C LEU A 233 -23.40 16.18 -7.55
N GLY A 234 -22.39 17.02 -7.39
CA GLY A 234 -22.29 17.96 -6.28
C GLY A 234 -22.01 17.32 -4.92
N VAL A 235 -21.50 16.09 -4.89
CA VAL A 235 -21.07 15.40 -3.66
C VAL A 235 -19.73 15.94 -3.20
N CYS A 236 -18.76 16.01 -4.12
CA CYS A 236 -17.43 16.56 -3.87
C CYS A 236 -17.27 17.90 -4.60
N ARG A 237 -16.52 18.83 -4.01
CA ARG A 237 -16.09 20.05 -4.69
C ARG A 237 -14.93 19.75 -5.63
N LYS A 238 -14.88 20.46 -6.75
CA LYS A 238 -13.68 20.50 -7.58
C LYS A 238 -12.56 21.18 -6.78
N LEU A 239 -11.42 20.50 -6.69
CA LEU A 239 -10.25 21.01 -5.98
C LEU A 239 -9.51 22.03 -6.85
N THR A 240 -9.03 23.09 -6.20
CA THR A 240 -8.11 24.07 -6.78
C THR A 240 -6.93 24.29 -5.84
N VAL A 241 -5.75 24.50 -6.41
CA VAL A 241 -4.55 24.74 -5.63
C VAL A 241 -4.68 26.04 -4.85
N LYS A 242 -4.41 26.02 -3.55
CA LYS A 242 -4.27 27.21 -2.74
C LYS A 242 -2.80 27.58 -2.56
N ASP A 243 -2.06 26.75 -1.83
CA ASP A 243 -0.67 27.00 -1.52
C ASP A 243 0.19 25.73 -1.59
N LEU A 244 1.44 25.92 -2.02
CA LEU A 244 2.51 24.95 -1.84
C LEU A 244 3.22 25.24 -0.51
N LEU A 245 3.15 24.32 0.44
CA LEU A 245 3.57 24.51 1.81
C LEU A 245 5.04 24.08 2.02
N SER A 246 5.42 22.94 1.44
CA SER A 246 6.79 22.46 1.52
C SER A 246 7.18 21.66 0.28
N VAL A 247 8.46 21.67 -0.05
CA VAL A 247 9.10 20.83 -1.06
C VAL A 247 10.40 20.29 -0.51
N SER A 248 10.56 19.01 -0.56
CA SER A 248 11.86 18.36 -0.31
C SER A 248 12.17 17.40 -1.44
N SER A 249 13.45 17.14 -1.68
CA SER A 249 13.88 16.17 -2.68
C SER A 249 14.97 15.27 -2.16
N ARG A 250 15.04 14.08 -2.77
CA ARG A 250 16.18 13.17 -2.63
C ARG A 250 16.53 12.57 -4.00
N PRO A 251 17.79 12.41 -4.32
CA PRO A 251 18.19 11.63 -5.47
C PRO A 251 17.88 10.14 -5.19
N THR A 252 17.34 9.45 -6.18
CA THR A 252 17.10 8.00 -6.10
C THR A 252 18.00 7.23 -7.07
N THR A 253 18.32 7.84 -8.21
CA THR A 253 19.27 7.33 -9.21
C THR A 253 19.90 8.51 -9.93
N ASN A 254 20.89 8.26 -10.78
CA ASN A 254 21.60 9.31 -11.54
C ASN A 254 20.68 10.21 -12.40
N GLN A 255 19.47 9.78 -12.72
CA GLN A 255 18.54 10.53 -13.57
C GLN A 255 17.17 10.77 -12.94
N LEU A 256 16.93 10.18 -11.78
CA LEU A 256 15.67 10.26 -11.08
C LEU A 256 15.82 11.03 -9.78
N THR A 257 14.97 12.01 -9.56
CA THR A 257 14.82 12.71 -8.28
C THR A 257 13.41 12.49 -7.75
N SER A 258 13.31 11.98 -6.55
CA SER A 258 12.03 11.91 -5.83
C SER A 258 11.81 13.21 -5.07
N TYR A 259 10.61 13.76 -5.18
CA TYR A 259 10.17 14.92 -4.41
C TYR A 259 9.05 14.52 -3.47
N THR A 260 9.09 15.09 -2.28
CA THR A 260 7.95 15.06 -1.35
C THR A 260 7.45 16.48 -1.20
N LEU A 261 6.17 16.69 -1.39
CA LEU A 261 5.53 17.98 -1.29
C LEU A 261 4.36 17.95 -0.32
N GLN A 262 4.15 19.09 0.32
CA GLN A 262 2.95 19.39 1.09
C GLN A 262 2.27 20.59 0.47
N PHE A 263 0.98 20.52 0.26
CA PHE A 263 0.20 21.59 -0.36
C PHE A 263 -1.20 21.65 0.24
N SER A 264 -1.85 22.77 0.07
CA SER A 264 -3.25 22.97 0.41
C SER A 264 -4.08 23.30 -0.82
N VAL A 265 -5.36 22.93 -0.75
CA VAL A 265 -6.38 23.27 -1.74
C VAL A 265 -7.35 24.30 -1.16
N GLU A 266 -8.00 25.06 -2.05
CA GLU A 266 -9.06 25.97 -1.65
C GLU A 266 -10.24 25.18 -1.09
N SER A 267 -10.66 25.56 0.09
CA SER A 267 -11.83 24.99 0.75
C SER A 267 -12.53 26.07 1.56
N PRO A 268 -13.88 26.11 1.60
CA PRO A 268 -14.62 27.02 2.45
C PRO A 268 -14.55 26.67 3.92
N ARG A 269 -13.80 25.65 4.31
CA ARG A 269 -13.61 25.22 5.70
C ARG A 269 -12.75 26.22 6.45
N VAL A 270 -12.94 26.26 7.76
CA VAL A 270 -12.08 27.04 8.67
C VAL A 270 -10.66 26.48 8.66
N GLU A 271 -10.53 25.15 8.63
CA GLU A 271 -9.25 24.46 8.52
C GLU A 271 -8.97 24.14 7.04
N PRO A 272 -7.78 24.46 6.51
CA PRO A 272 -7.44 24.15 5.14
C PRO A 272 -7.36 22.64 4.92
N MET A 273 -7.73 22.19 3.72
CA MET A 273 -7.42 20.83 3.30
C MET A 273 -5.97 20.77 2.83
N GLU A 274 -5.17 20.01 3.56
CA GLU A 274 -3.75 19.82 3.26
C GLU A 274 -3.50 18.38 2.81
N PHE A 275 -2.56 18.26 1.88
CA PHE A 275 -2.16 16.99 1.31
C PHE A 275 -0.64 16.84 1.29
N TYR A 276 -0.20 15.60 1.43
CA TYR A 276 1.15 15.17 1.09
C TYR A 276 1.11 14.36 -0.21
N SER A 277 2.11 14.57 -1.05
CA SER A 277 2.33 13.73 -2.22
C SER A 277 3.80 13.46 -2.41
N SER A 278 4.11 12.27 -2.90
CA SER A 278 5.43 11.94 -3.42
C SER A 278 5.37 11.87 -4.94
N ILE A 279 6.37 12.41 -5.60
CA ILE A 279 6.50 12.40 -7.05
C ILE A 279 7.90 11.99 -7.45
N GLY A 280 8.00 11.26 -8.55
CA GLY A 280 9.27 10.99 -9.22
C GLY A 280 9.41 11.84 -10.47
N ILE A 281 10.52 12.54 -10.64
CA ILE A 281 10.82 13.29 -11.86
C ILE A 281 12.05 12.70 -12.52
N VAL A 282 11.86 12.14 -13.72
CA VAL A 282 12.97 11.68 -14.56
C VAL A 282 13.38 12.79 -15.50
N SER A 283 14.63 13.25 -15.37
CA SER A 283 15.21 14.20 -16.31
C SER A 283 15.71 13.44 -17.54
N ARG A 284 15.03 13.62 -18.70
CA ARG A 284 15.48 13.08 -19.98
C ARG A 284 16.26 14.14 -20.79
N THR A 285 17.28 13.70 -21.50
CA THR A 285 18.18 14.54 -22.32
C THR A 285 17.48 15.36 -23.41
N ASN A 286 16.22 15.07 -23.75
CA ASN A 286 15.44 15.74 -24.81
C ASN A 286 14.38 16.73 -24.29
N ARG A 287 14.64 17.45 -23.22
CA ARG A 287 13.74 18.49 -22.64
C ARG A 287 12.35 18.02 -22.16
N LYS A 288 11.96 16.76 -22.36
CA LYS A 288 10.72 16.20 -21.81
C LYS A 288 11.00 15.56 -20.46
N LYS A 289 10.51 16.16 -19.39
CA LYS A 289 10.49 15.56 -18.06
C LYS A 289 9.32 14.56 -18.01
N LYS A 290 9.56 13.34 -17.53
CA LYS A 290 8.49 12.42 -17.17
C LYS A 290 8.23 12.58 -15.67
N VAL A 291 7.00 12.94 -15.32
CA VAL A 291 6.53 13.01 -13.93
C VAL A 291 5.74 11.75 -13.65
N SER A 292 6.08 11.08 -12.55
CA SER A 292 5.29 9.99 -11.99
C SER A 292 4.70 10.51 -10.67
N ILE A 293 3.39 10.57 -10.59
CA ILE A 293 2.68 10.93 -9.36
C ILE A 293 2.56 9.66 -8.54
N GLY A 294 3.02 9.73 -7.29
CA GLY A 294 2.83 8.66 -6.32
C GLY A 294 1.61 8.92 -5.45
N THR A 295 1.59 8.25 -4.31
CA THR A 295 0.48 8.36 -3.37
C THR A 295 0.25 9.80 -2.93
N VAL A 296 -1.00 10.25 -3.01
CA VAL A 296 -1.46 11.52 -2.46
C VAL A 296 -2.27 11.22 -1.21
N VAL A 297 -1.84 11.76 -0.07
CA VAL A 297 -2.45 11.51 1.23
C VAL A 297 -2.93 12.81 1.84
N GLN A 298 -4.17 12.84 2.31
CA GLN A 298 -4.68 13.98 3.05
C GLN A 298 -4.10 14.01 4.46
N SER A 299 -3.54 15.15 4.87
CA SER A 299 -2.90 15.36 6.17
C SER A 299 -3.75 16.14 7.17
N SER A 300 -4.78 16.85 6.70
CA SER A 300 -5.68 17.63 7.56
C SER A 300 -6.71 16.77 8.27
N ARG A 301 -7.14 17.19 9.46
CA ARG A 301 -8.20 16.53 10.23
C ARG A 301 -9.58 16.80 9.63
N PHE A 302 -10.52 15.88 9.87
CA PHE A 302 -11.90 15.97 9.35
C PHE A 302 -12.88 16.40 10.45
N ALA A 303 -13.91 17.18 10.04
CA ALA A 303 -15.07 17.43 10.86
C ALA A 303 -16.03 16.21 10.85
N HIS A 304 -16.75 15.98 11.94
CA HIS A 304 -17.58 14.76 12.13
C HIS A 304 -18.63 14.50 11.02
N TRP A 305 -19.20 15.53 10.39
CA TRP A 305 -20.18 15.37 9.31
C TRP A 305 -19.58 14.89 7.99
N ILE A 306 -18.26 14.97 7.85
CA ILE A 306 -17.52 14.52 6.67
C ILE A 306 -17.41 12.99 6.64
N GLU A 307 -17.46 12.33 7.80
CA GLU A 307 -17.33 10.88 7.88
C GLU A 307 -18.39 10.15 7.06
N GLN A 308 -19.66 10.59 7.13
CA GLN A 308 -20.73 10.01 6.35
C GLN A 308 -20.50 10.23 4.83
N CYS A 309 -20.14 11.44 4.43
CA CYS A 309 -19.83 11.73 3.04
C CYS A 309 -18.66 10.88 2.51
N ARG A 310 -17.62 10.67 3.32
CA ARG A 310 -16.49 9.80 2.95
C ARG A 310 -16.91 8.36 2.74
N GLN A 311 -17.79 7.84 3.59
CA GLN A 311 -18.35 6.50 3.42
C GLN A 311 -19.17 6.40 2.13
N ASP A 312 -20.00 7.40 1.84
CA ASP A 312 -20.81 7.43 0.62
C ASP A 312 -19.93 7.50 -0.64
N VAL A 313 -18.85 8.30 -0.61
CA VAL A 313 -17.86 8.38 -1.69
C VAL A 313 -17.16 7.03 -1.90
N THR A 314 -16.75 6.36 -0.83
CA THR A 314 -16.10 5.04 -0.90
C THR A 314 -17.05 3.99 -1.46
N VAL A 315 -18.31 4.00 -1.05
CA VAL A 315 -19.34 3.09 -1.59
C VAL A 315 -19.57 3.33 -3.08
N ALA A 316 -19.45 4.59 -3.54
CA ALA A 316 -19.52 4.93 -4.96
C ALA A 316 -18.25 4.58 -5.75
N GLY A 317 -17.22 4.04 -5.09
CA GLY A 317 -15.94 3.67 -5.72
C GLY A 317 -14.93 4.81 -5.82
N GLY A 318 -15.24 6.01 -5.32
CA GLY A 318 -14.34 7.16 -5.35
C GLY A 318 -13.32 7.16 -4.21
N ASN A 319 -12.22 7.89 -4.42
CA ASN A 319 -11.21 8.09 -3.38
C ASN A 319 -11.66 9.18 -2.40
N HIS A 320 -12.13 8.77 -1.23
CA HIS A 320 -12.63 9.67 -0.20
C HIS A 320 -11.58 10.66 0.34
N HIS A 321 -10.28 10.37 0.16
CA HIS A 321 -9.21 11.31 0.55
C HIS A 321 -9.18 12.58 -0.32
N PHE A 322 -9.68 12.50 -1.55
CA PHE A 322 -9.71 13.64 -2.48
C PHE A 322 -11.01 14.46 -2.38
N CYS A 323 -12.03 13.96 -1.70
CA CYS A 323 -13.32 14.62 -1.66
C CYS A 323 -13.37 15.77 -0.63
N ASP A 324 -13.48 17.00 -1.10
CA ASP A 324 -13.98 18.10 -0.28
C ASP A 324 -15.51 18.08 -0.29
N CYS A 325 -16.08 17.36 0.67
CA CYS A 325 -17.50 17.12 0.77
C CYS A 325 -18.34 18.42 0.81
N VAL A 326 -19.33 18.51 -0.04
CA VAL A 326 -20.30 19.62 -0.02
C VAL A 326 -21.24 19.42 1.16
N LYS A 327 -21.31 20.40 2.09
CA LYS A 327 -22.23 20.35 3.22
C LYS A 327 -23.67 20.37 2.71
N PRO A 328 -24.53 19.38 3.08
CA PRO A 328 -25.93 19.42 2.69
C PRO A 328 -26.62 20.70 3.21
N PRO A 329 -27.59 21.27 2.49
CA PRO A 329 -28.37 22.41 2.95
C PRO A 329 -28.99 22.12 4.33
N SER A 330 -29.06 23.12 5.20
CA SER A 330 -29.56 22.99 6.58
C SER A 330 -31.02 22.52 6.68
N THR A 331 -31.77 22.51 5.61
CA THR A 331 -33.15 22.01 5.51
C THR A 331 -33.25 20.49 5.35
N ALA A 332 -32.14 19.78 5.14
CA ALA A 332 -32.12 18.32 4.95
C ALA A 332 -31.96 17.49 6.25
N ILE A 333 -32.00 18.12 7.42
CA ILE A 333 -31.82 17.42 8.73
C ILE A 333 -33.06 16.57 9.12
N GLY A 334 -34.07 16.48 8.26
CA GLY A 334 -35.27 15.67 8.49
C GLY A 334 -35.55 14.53 7.47
N GLY A 335 -34.78 14.42 6.44
CA GLY A 335 -34.94 13.39 5.40
C GLY A 335 -33.67 12.62 5.18
N GLY A 336 -33.63 11.37 5.65
CA GLY A 336 -32.51 10.48 5.37
C GLY A 336 -32.27 10.41 3.85
N TRP A 337 -31.03 10.52 3.45
CA TRP A 337 -30.60 10.16 2.09
C TRP A 337 -31.05 8.71 1.83
N GLN A 338 -32.17 8.58 1.12
CA GLN A 338 -32.58 7.27 0.63
C GLN A 338 -31.62 6.91 -0.49
N SER A 339 -30.69 6.01 -0.21
CA SER A 339 -29.94 5.33 -1.26
C SER A 339 -30.98 4.64 -2.17
N ASN A 340 -31.10 5.08 -3.39
CA ASN A 340 -31.80 4.31 -4.42
C ASN A 340 -31.03 3.00 -4.64
N ARG A 341 -31.31 2.02 -3.80
CA ARG A 341 -31.00 0.62 -4.07
C ARG A 341 -32.03 0.14 -5.10
N THR A 342 -31.72 0.30 -6.35
CA THR A 342 -32.34 -0.54 -7.38
C THR A 342 -31.74 -1.94 -7.26
N LYS A 343 -32.65 -2.88 -7.11
CA LYS A 343 -32.41 -4.34 -6.99
C LYS A 343 -31.65 -4.91 -8.17
#